data_346c3851c975007ed2e26338e2410dfb
#
_entry.id   346c3851c975007ed2e26338e2410dfb
#
_cell.length_a   1.000
_cell.length_b   1.000
_cell.length_c   1.000
_cell.angle_alpha   90.00
_cell.angle_beta   90.00
_cell.angle_gamma   90.00
#
_symmetry.space_group_name_H-M   'P 1'
#
loop_
_entity.id
_entity.type
_entity.pdbx_description
1 polymer ?
#
loop_
_entity_poly.entity_id
_entity_poly.type
_entity_poly.pdbx_seq_one_letter_code
_entity_poly.pdbx_strand_id
1 'polypeptide(L)'
;MILIIVNVSVFVVQLLFSTISSQWGGIPGTDIDGIVPQLALGPDQFTTMFWLYQPLAIGKLWLWQFATYMFLHSVSSPWHIIFNMLVLWMFGSQVERAMGTRKFLTMYFTAGIFAGIFCCLFTPNSPIIGASGAIFAVEVAFAMFFPNTTVVFYVFPIKAKYLVMIFAGITVISCIMPTSGSTAHFAHLGGLVYGFLFIRYEPKFSSFLLSWQNQQQKKECQKEEDIKEQVDALLDKVNQGGMKSLTRRERNFLRSASKRYRKSRS
;
A
#
# COMPACT_ATOMS: atom_id res chain seq x y z
N MET A 1 -2.60 14.67 -1.52
CA MET A 1 -3.55 15.30 -2.51
C MET A 1 -3.77 14.43 -3.77
N ILE A 2 -2.77 13.76 -4.31
CA ILE A 2 -2.88 12.93 -5.53
C ILE A 2 -3.98 11.85 -5.44
N LEU A 3 -4.10 11.19 -4.28
CA LEU A 3 -5.12 10.15 -4.06
C LEU A 3 -6.54 10.66 -4.25
N ILE A 4 -6.84 11.89 -3.83
CA ILE A 4 -8.17 12.49 -4.01
C ILE A 4 -8.46 12.66 -5.50
N ILE A 5 -7.50 13.21 -6.25
CA ILE A 5 -7.64 13.39 -7.69
C ILE A 5 -7.90 12.06 -8.38
N VAL A 6 -7.13 11.02 -8.06
CA VAL A 6 -7.29 9.68 -8.64
C VAL A 6 -8.68 9.11 -8.31
N ASN A 7 -9.11 9.17 -7.05
CA ASN A 7 -10.44 8.67 -6.66
C ASN A 7 -11.58 9.40 -7.39
N VAL A 8 -11.51 10.73 -7.46
CA VAL A 8 -12.51 11.54 -8.18
C VAL A 8 -12.50 11.22 -9.67
N SER A 9 -11.33 11.08 -10.29
CA SER A 9 -11.22 10.72 -11.71
C SER A 9 -11.82 9.34 -12.00
N VAL A 10 -11.51 8.35 -11.18
CA VAL A 10 -12.08 6.98 -11.31
C VAL A 10 -13.59 7.03 -11.11
N PHE A 11 -14.10 7.81 -10.16
CA PHE A 11 -15.54 7.95 -9.93
C PHE A 11 -16.27 8.59 -11.12
N VAL A 12 -15.67 9.59 -11.76
CA VAL A 12 -16.24 10.16 -13.02
C VAL A 12 -16.31 9.10 -14.11
N VAL A 13 -15.26 8.27 -14.25
CA VAL A 13 -15.27 7.15 -15.20
C VAL A 13 -16.38 6.15 -14.85
N GLN A 14 -16.53 5.78 -13.56
CA GLN A 14 -17.63 4.90 -13.13
C GLN A 14 -19.02 5.48 -13.49
N LEU A 15 -19.25 6.78 -13.27
CA LEU A 15 -20.50 7.44 -13.63
C LEU A 15 -20.78 7.34 -15.13
N LEU A 16 -19.78 7.56 -15.97
CA LEU A 16 -19.93 7.45 -17.43
C LEU A 16 -20.31 6.01 -17.83
N PHE A 17 -19.59 5.00 -17.33
CA PHE A 17 -19.89 3.60 -17.63
C PHE A 17 -21.25 3.17 -17.12
N SER A 18 -21.63 3.56 -15.91
CA SER A 18 -22.95 3.27 -15.34
C SER A 18 -24.07 3.90 -16.16
N THR A 19 -23.89 5.14 -16.64
CA THR A 19 -24.87 5.83 -17.49
C THR A 19 -24.99 5.15 -18.86
N ILE A 20 -23.88 4.79 -19.49
CA ILE A 20 -23.84 4.08 -20.78
C ILE A 20 -24.53 2.72 -20.62
N SER A 21 -24.17 1.95 -19.59
CA SER A 21 -24.77 0.64 -19.35
C SER A 21 -26.28 0.69 -19.13
N SER A 22 -26.78 1.72 -18.44
CA SER A 22 -28.23 1.90 -18.20
C SER A 22 -28.98 2.27 -19.47
N GLN A 23 -28.37 3.01 -20.39
CA GLN A 23 -29.02 3.46 -21.63
C GLN A 23 -28.94 2.43 -22.76
N TRP A 24 -27.87 1.66 -22.85
CA TRP A 24 -27.57 0.80 -24.00
C TRP A 24 -27.60 -0.70 -23.69
N GLY A 25 -28.03 -1.11 -22.50
CA GLY A 25 -28.15 -2.53 -22.12
C GLY A 25 -26.83 -3.28 -21.96
N GLY A 26 -25.74 -2.58 -21.61
CA GLY A 26 -24.39 -3.12 -21.50
C GLY A 26 -23.58 -3.00 -22.79
N ILE A 27 -22.27 -3.24 -22.72
CA ILE A 27 -21.41 -3.25 -23.90
C ILE A 27 -21.51 -4.64 -24.54
N PRO A 28 -22.03 -4.76 -25.79
CA PRO A 28 -22.14 -6.07 -26.46
C PRO A 28 -20.77 -6.71 -26.63
N GLY A 29 -20.65 -8.00 -26.31
CA GLY A 29 -19.46 -8.81 -26.60
C GLY A 29 -18.51 -9.07 -25.43
N THR A 30 -18.84 -8.65 -24.21
CA THR A 30 -18.12 -9.08 -23.01
C THR A 30 -18.94 -10.16 -22.30
N ASP A 31 -18.75 -11.43 -22.70
CA ASP A 31 -19.33 -12.60 -22.00
C ASP A 31 -18.75 -12.78 -20.59
N ILE A 32 -18.86 -11.72 -19.77
CA ILE A 32 -18.63 -11.84 -18.32
C ILE A 32 -19.80 -12.62 -17.69
N ASP A 33 -20.93 -12.70 -18.35
CA ASP A 33 -22.16 -13.35 -17.89
C ASP A 33 -21.99 -14.85 -17.60
N GLY A 34 -21.05 -15.53 -18.27
CA GLY A 34 -20.70 -16.93 -17.97
C GLY A 34 -19.64 -17.09 -16.86
N ILE A 35 -18.96 -16.00 -16.47
CA ILE A 35 -17.85 -16.04 -15.51
C ILE A 35 -18.28 -15.57 -14.13
N VAL A 36 -19.29 -14.67 -14.06
CA VAL A 36 -19.77 -14.07 -12.81
C VAL A 36 -21.19 -14.55 -12.57
N PRO A 37 -21.48 -15.16 -11.40
CA PRO A 37 -22.86 -15.49 -11.04
C PRO A 37 -23.72 -14.23 -11.08
N GLN A 38 -24.97 -14.34 -11.57
CA GLN A 38 -25.91 -13.21 -11.71
C GLN A 38 -26.08 -12.36 -10.43
N LEU A 39 -25.84 -12.94 -9.25
CA LEU A 39 -25.85 -12.22 -7.97
C LEU A 39 -24.67 -11.28 -7.75
N ALA A 40 -23.59 -11.42 -8.53
CA ALA A 40 -22.36 -10.66 -8.38
C ALA A 40 -22.16 -9.62 -9.48
N LEU A 41 -23.14 -9.46 -10.37
CA LEU A 41 -23.12 -8.37 -11.35
C LEU A 41 -23.29 -7.05 -10.62
N GLY A 42 -22.25 -6.21 -10.74
CA GLY A 42 -22.29 -4.82 -10.28
C GLY A 42 -23.26 -3.99 -11.12
N PRO A 43 -23.41 -2.72 -10.78
CA PRO A 43 -24.25 -1.81 -11.52
C PRO A 43 -23.82 -1.65 -12.99
N ASP A 44 -22.60 -2.01 -13.31
CA ASP A 44 -22.00 -1.98 -14.64
C ASP A 44 -20.76 -2.88 -14.72
N GLN A 45 -20.31 -3.19 -15.94
CA GLN A 45 -19.18 -4.05 -16.20
C GLN A 45 -17.84 -3.49 -15.67
N PHE A 46 -17.66 -2.17 -15.72
CA PHE A 46 -16.47 -1.51 -15.20
C PHE A 46 -16.36 -1.74 -13.69
N THR A 47 -17.42 -1.47 -12.95
CA THR A 47 -17.44 -1.69 -11.50
C THR A 47 -17.18 -3.16 -11.16
N THR A 48 -17.80 -4.11 -11.88
CA THR A 48 -17.62 -5.56 -11.68
C THR A 48 -16.18 -6.02 -11.93
N MET A 49 -15.47 -5.44 -12.89
CA MET A 49 -14.08 -5.80 -13.19
C MET A 49 -13.12 -5.34 -12.08
N PHE A 50 -13.43 -4.23 -11.40
CA PHE A 50 -12.49 -3.56 -10.49
C PHE A 50 -12.88 -3.59 -9.01
N TRP A 51 -14.13 -3.97 -8.65
CA TRP A 51 -14.49 -4.19 -7.24
C TRP A 51 -13.79 -5.42 -6.66
N LEU A 52 -13.69 -5.52 -5.34
CA LEU A 52 -13.15 -6.72 -4.72
C LEU A 52 -14.28 -7.72 -4.46
N TYR A 53 -14.25 -8.83 -5.17
CA TYR A 53 -15.13 -9.97 -4.99
C TYR A 53 -14.29 -11.24 -4.89
N GLN A 54 -14.26 -11.85 -3.71
CA GLN A 54 -13.36 -12.96 -3.37
C GLN A 54 -13.40 -14.13 -4.37
N PRO A 55 -14.55 -14.58 -4.88
CA PRO A 55 -14.59 -15.67 -5.87
C PRO A 55 -13.87 -15.32 -7.19
N LEU A 56 -13.84 -14.05 -7.58
CA LEU A 56 -13.08 -13.60 -8.75
C LEU A 56 -11.62 -13.34 -8.38
N ALA A 57 -11.38 -12.62 -7.31
CA ALA A 57 -10.05 -12.21 -6.90
C ALA A 57 -9.14 -13.43 -6.64
N ILE A 58 -9.64 -14.43 -5.91
CA ILE A 58 -8.88 -15.64 -5.55
C ILE A 58 -9.19 -16.78 -6.52
N GLY A 59 -10.47 -17.06 -6.79
CA GLY A 59 -10.87 -18.20 -7.60
C GLY A 59 -10.51 -18.07 -9.09
N LYS A 60 -10.47 -16.86 -9.65
CA LYS A 60 -10.05 -16.57 -11.02
C LYS A 60 -8.70 -15.84 -11.10
N LEU A 61 -8.02 -15.63 -9.96
CA LEU A 61 -6.73 -14.92 -9.86
C LEU A 61 -6.79 -13.45 -10.35
N TRP A 62 -7.94 -12.78 -10.19
CA TRP A 62 -8.08 -11.35 -10.48
C TRP A 62 -7.49 -10.51 -9.34
N LEU A 63 -6.20 -10.71 -9.05
CA LEU A 63 -5.51 -10.15 -7.88
C LEU A 63 -5.46 -8.62 -7.86
N TRP A 64 -5.61 -7.96 -9.02
CA TRP A 64 -5.70 -6.49 -9.09
C TRP A 64 -6.86 -5.94 -8.29
N GLN A 65 -7.94 -6.72 -8.10
CA GLN A 65 -9.11 -6.31 -7.34
C GLN A 65 -8.78 -5.92 -5.90
N PHE A 66 -7.73 -6.52 -5.28
CA PHE A 66 -7.27 -6.12 -3.94
C PHE A 66 -6.75 -4.68 -3.86
N ALA A 67 -6.36 -4.09 -4.97
CA ALA A 67 -5.90 -2.70 -5.02
C ALA A 67 -6.93 -1.77 -5.67
N THR A 68 -7.63 -2.23 -6.71
CA THR A 68 -8.50 -1.36 -7.52
C THR A 68 -9.81 -1.00 -6.82
N TYR A 69 -10.35 -1.89 -5.99
CA TYR A 69 -11.60 -1.64 -5.26
C TYR A 69 -11.56 -0.37 -4.41
N MET A 70 -10.34 0.02 -3.93
CA MET A 70 -10.13 1.20 -3.11
C MET A 70 -10.47 2.52 -3.82
N PHE A 71 -10.54 2.50 -5.15
CA PHE A 71 -10.80 3.68 -5.97
C PHE A 71 -12.25 3.76 -6.45
N LEU A 72 -13.00 2.66 -6.30
CA LEU A 72 -14.41 2.61 -6.69
C LEU A 72 -15.29 3.15 -5.56
N HIS A 73 -16.37 3.82 -5.95
CA HIS A 73 -17.36 4.35 -5.01
C HIS A 73 -18.79 4.08 -5.50
N SER A 74 -19.76 4.14 -4.59
CA SER A 74 -21.15 3.93 -4.95
C SER A 74 -21.67 5.06 -5.82
N VAL A 75 -22.05 4.75 -7.05
CA VAL A 75 -22.68 5.71 -7.98
C VAL A 75 -24.10 6.09 -7.54
N SER A 76 -24.80 5.21 -6.81
CA SER A 76 -26.12 5.47 -6.26
C SER A 76 -26.11 6.34 -5.01
N SER A 77 -24.96 6.50 -4.36
CA SER A 77 -24.79 7.32 -3.16
C SER A 77 -23.53 8.19 -3.26
N PRO A 78 -23.62 9.40 -3.83
CA PRO A 78 -22.48 10.32 -3.94
C PRO A 78 -21.84 10.68 -2.59
N TRP A 79 -22.59 10.57 -1.51
CA TRP A 79 -22.08 10.78 -0.15
C TRP A 79 -20.93 9.84 0.20
N HIS A 80 -20.90 8.63 -0.39
CA HIS A 80 -19.84 7.68 -0.14
C HIS A 80 -18.46 8.23 -0.55
N ILE A 81 -18.34 8.79 -1.76
CA ILE A 81 -17.07 9.40 -2.18
C ILE A 81 -16.83 10.73 -1.46
N ILE A 82 -17.86 11.56 -1.27
CA ILE A 82 -17.71 12.86 -0.62
C ILE A 82 -17.12 12.72 0.78
N PHE A 83 -17.67 11.82 1.62
CA PHE A 83 -17.14 11.61 2.97
C PHE A 83 -15.74 10.98 2.95
N ASN A 84 -15.48 10.01 2.09
CA ASN A 84 -14.14 9.45 1.96
C ASN A 84 -13.10 10.53 1.59
N MET A 85 -13.40 11.37 0.61
CA MET A 85 -12.45 12.41 0.17
C MET A 85 -12.31 13.53 1.21
N LEU A 86 -13.39 13.88 1.92
CA LEU A 86 -13.35 14.86 3.01
C LEU A 86 -12.42 14.37 4.14
N VAL A 87 -12.60 13.14 4.60
CA VAL A 87 -11.78 12.55 5.67
C VAL A 87 -10.32 12.41 5.21
N LEU A 88 -10.10 11.95 3.98
CA LEU A 88 -8.77 11.84 3.42
C LEU A 88 -8.08 13.22 3.28
N TRP A 89 -8.83 14.27 2.94
CA TRP A 89 -8.31 15.63 2.89
C TRP A 89 -7.97 16.15 4.28
N MET A 90 -8.88 16.01 5.24
CA MET A 90 -8.72 16.56 6.59
C MET A 90 -7.58 15.87 7.36
N PHE A 91 -7.59 14.56 7.41
CA PHE A 91 -6.65 13.78 8.21
C PHE A 91 -5.44 13.31 7.40
N GLY A 92 -5.67 12.84 6.18
CA GLY A 92 -4.61 12.33 5.31
C GLY A 92 -3.54 13.36 5.01
N SER A 93 -3.93 14.62 4.75
CA SER A 93 -2.95 15.68 4.50
C SER A 93 -2.05 15.99 5.70
N GLN A 94 -2.55 15.82 6.93
CA GLN A 94 -1.76 16.04 8.15
C GLN A 94 -0.87 14.83 8.44
N VAL A 95 -1.39 13.62 8.27
CA VAL A 95 -0.60 12.38 8.41
C VAL A 95 0.51 12.33 7.37
N GLU A 96 0.22 12.68 6.10
CA GLU A 96 1.21 12.75 5.03
C GLU A 96 2.35 13.74 5.37
N ARG A 97 2.03 14.92 5.93
CA ARG A 97 3.05 15.88 6.39
C ARG A 97 3.88 15.35 7.55
N ALA A 98 3.26 14.60 8.47
CA ALA A 98 3.94 14.07 9.66
C ALA A 98 4.93 12.94 9.34
N MET A 99 4.56 12.01 8.44
CA MET A 99 5.37 10.82 8.16
C MET A 99 6.07 10.81 6.79
N GLY A 100 5.77 11.79 5.95
CA GLY A 100 6.27 11.92 4.58
C GLY A 100 5.44 11.11 3.58
N THR A 101 5.39 11.61 2.33
CA THR A 101 4.54 11.07 1.25
C THR A 101 4.79 9.58 0.99
N ARG A 102 6.06 9.15 0.97
CA ARG A 102 6.41 7.75 0.68
C ARG A 102 5.82 6.79 1.71
N LYS A 103 6.00 7.07 3.00
CA LYS A 103 5.46 6.24 4.08
C LYS A 103 3.93 6.29 4.12
N PHE A 104 3.36 7.46 3.92
CA PHE A 104 1.92 7.66 3.84
C PHE A 104 1.28 6.80 2.73
N LEU A 105 1.81 6.86 1.51
CA LEU A 105 1.32 6.04 0.40
C LEU A 105 1.50 4.55 0.67
N THR A 106 2.66 4.14 1.21
CA THR A 106 2.87 2.73 1.62
C THR A 106 1.80 2.30 2.62
N MET A 107 1.57 3.07 3.68
CA MET A 107 0.54 2.77 4.67
C MET A 107 -0.85 2.69 4.04
N TYR A 108 -1.22 3.66 3.20
CA TYR A 108 -2.53 3.73 2.56
C TYR A 108 -2.82 2.50 1.70
N PHE A 109 -1.90 2.15 0.79
CA PHE A 109 -2.09 1.01 -0.11
C PHE A 109 -2.06 -0.32 0.62
N THR A 110 -1.09 -0.52 1.52
CA THR A 110 -1.00 -1.77 2.28
C THR A 110 -2.15 -1.93 3.26
N ALA A 111 -2.66 -0.86 3.86
CA ALA A 111 -3.86 -0.88 4.69
C ALA A 111 -5.11 -1.26 3.89
N GLY A 112 -5.28 -0.69 2.69
CA GLY A 112 -6.40 -1.05 1.83
C GLY A 112 -6.33 -2.51 1.39
N ILE A 113 -5.18 -3.00 0.94
CA ILE A 113 -5.01 -4.42 0.59
C ILE A 113 -5.30 -5.31 1.79
N PHE A 114 -4.78 -4.99 2.97
CA PHE A 114 -5.05 -5.76 4.19
C PHE A 114 -6.53 -5.73 4.56
N ALA A 115 -7.20 -4.58 4.48
CA ALA A 115 -8.63 -4.44 4.72
C ALA A 115 -9.45 -5.29 3.75
N GLY A 116 -9.08 -5.35 2.48
CA GLY A 116 -9.70 -6.22 1.47
C GLY A 116 -9.52 -7.70 1.79
N ILE A 117 -8.30 -8.13 2.16
CA ILE A 117 -8.02 -9.51 2.59
C ILE A 117 -8.84 -9.85 3.83
N PHE A 118 -8.86 -8.95 4.83
CA PHE A 118 -9.61 -9.13 6.06
C PHE A 118 -11.12 -9.28 5.78
N CYS A 119 -11.65 -8.46 4.88
CA CYS A 119 -13.04 -8.58 4.45
C CYS A 119 -13.32 -9.93 3.76
N CYS A 120 -12.46 -10.39 2.86
CA CYS A 120 -12.62 -11.68 2.18
C CYS A 120 -12.62 -12.87 3.14
N LEU A 121 -11.93 -12.77 4.27
CA LEU A 121 -11.92 -13.84 5.28
C LEU A 121 -13.24 -13.97 6.02
N PHE A 122 -13.94 -12.87 6.28
CA PHE A 122 -15.17 -12.85 7.07
C PHE A 122 -16.45 -12.78 6.23
N THR A 123 -16.36 -12.23 5.01
CA THR A 123 -17.50 -12.05 4.10
C THR A 123 -17.13 -12.43 2.65
N PRO A 124 -16.79 -13.70 2.37
CA PRO A 124 -16.17 -14.11 1.11
C PRO A 124 -17.04 -13.91 -0.13
N ASN A 125 -18.35 -13.95 0.02
CA ASN A 125 -19.31 -13.88 -1.10
C ASN A 125 -19.94 -12.50 -1.27
N SER A 126 -19.35 -11.47 -0.69
CA SER A 126 -19.87 -10.10 -0.76
C SER A 126 -18.87 -9.18 -1.44
N PRO A 127 -19.26 -8.50 -2.54
CA PRO A 127 -18.39 -7.54 -3.18
C PRO A 127 -18.23 -6.28 -2.32
N ILE A 128 -17.05 -5.67 -2.36
CA ILE A 128 -16.77 -4.40 -1.69
C ILE A 128 -16.15 -3.39 -2.64
N ILE A 129 -16.43 -2.12 -2.37
CA ILE A 129 -15.87 -0.94 -3.02
C ILE A 129 -15.58 0.14 -1.97
N GLY A 130 -14.61 0.99 -2.21
CA GLY A 130 -14.36 2.18 -1.41
C GLY A 130 -12.96 2.26 -0.82
N ALA A 131 -12.52 3.50 -0.66
CA ALA A 131 -11.24 3.85 -0.02
C ALA A 131 -11.28 3.67 1.51
N SER A 132 -12.47 3.44 2.09
CA SER A 132 -12.70 3.57 3.53
C SER A 132 -11.82 2.67 4.39
N GLY A 133 -11.51 1.43 3.94
CA GLY A 133 -10.59 0.56 4.68
C GLY A 133 -9.21 1.21 4.89
N ALA A 134 -8.64 1.82 3.85
CA ALA A 134 -7.39 2.58 3.95
C ALA A 134 -7.56 3.88 4.76
N ILE A 135 -8.70 4.55 4.63
CA ILE A 135 -9.01 5.79 5.36
C ILE A 135 -9.12 5.54 6.86
N PHE A 136 -9.70 4.43 7.31
CA PHE A 136 -9.72 4.07 8.73
C PHE A 136 -8.30 3.89 9.30
N ALA A 137 -7.36 3.37 8.52
CA ALA A 137 -5.95 3.35 8.93
C ALA A 137 -5.35 4.77 9.04
N VAL A 138 -5.72 5.68 8.14
CA VAL A 138 -5.32 7.10 8.19
C VAL A 138 -5.90 7.78 9.43
N GLU A 139 -7.15 7.52 9.78
CA GLU A 139 -7.78 8.06 11.00
C GLU A 139 -7.05 7.60 12.27
N VAL A 140 -6.71 6.31 12.36
CA VAL A 140 -5.90 5.78 13.46
C VAL A 140 -4.54 6.46 13.51
N ALA A 141 -3.85 6.57 12.38
CA ALA A 141 -2.57 7.25 12.30
C ALA A 141 -2.68 8.72 12.77
N PHE A 142 -3.73 9.42 12.35
CA PHE A 142 -4.01 10.78 12.78
C PHE A 142 -4.22 10.86 14.30
N ALA A 143 -5.03 10.00 14.87
CA ALA A 143 -5.27 9.96 16.31
C ALA A 143 -4.03 9.60 17.12
N MET A 144 -3.12 8.78 16.57
CA MET A 144 -1.85 8.43 17.22
C MET A 144 -0.83 9.58 17.16
N PHE A 145 -0.76 10.32 16.03
CA PHE A 145 0.15 11.47 15.92
C PHE A 145 -0.37 12.73 16.62
N PHE A 146 -1.69 12.94 16.57
CA PHE A 146 -2.35 14.16 17.05
C PHE A 146 -3.49 13.87 18.04
N PRO A 147 -3.27 13.11 19.14
CA PRO A 147 -4.34 12.58 19.99
C PRO A 147 -5.21 13.63 20.67
N ASN A 148 -4.65 14.81 20.92
CA ASN A 148 -5.33 15.90 21.61
C ASN A 148 -5.85 17.01 20.69
N THR A 149 -5.64 16.86 19.37
CA THR A 149 -6.19 17.80 18.39
C THR A 149 -7.71 17.73 18.42
N THR A 150 -8.35 18.89 18.52
CA THR A 150 -9.80 19.01 18.50
C THR A 150 -10.28 18.99 17.04
N VAL A 151 -11.16 18.04 16.76
CA VAL A 151 -11.86 17.91 15.48
C VAL A 151 -13.31 18.30 15.69
N VAL A 152 -13.85 19.15 14.85
CA VAL A 152 -15.29 19.48 14.87
C VAL A 152 -16.03 18.39 14.08
N PHE A 153 -16.73 17.52 14.80
CA PHE A 153 -17.58 16.49 14.23
C PHE A 153 -19.03 16.98 14.26
N TYR A 154 -19.59 17.30 13.10
CA TYR A 154 -20.82 18.08 12.93
C TYR A 154 -20.67 19.46 13.60
N VAL A 155 -21.13 19.60 14.83
CA VAL A 155 -21.06 20.85 15.63
C VAL A 155 -20.33 20.63 16.97
N PHE A 156 -19.94 19.41 17.28
CA PHE A 156 -19.31 19.06 18.55
C PHE A 156 -17.80 18.98 18.44
N PRO A 157 -17.05 19.73 19.27
CA PRO A 157 -15.59 19.63 19.33
C PRO A 157 -15.21 18.36 20.10
N ILE A 158 -14.59 17.40 19.45
CA ILE A 158 -14.14 16.13 20.03
C ILE A 158 -12.63 15.97 19.78
N LYS A 159 -11.89 15.47 20.77
CA LYS A 159 -10.47 15.15 20.55
C LYS A 159 -10.35 13.95 19.60
N ALA A 160 -9.36 13.99 18.71
CA ALA A 160 -9.15 12.97 17.67
C ALA A 160 -9.12 11.54 18.21
N LYS A 161 -8.44 11.31 19.33
CA LYS A 161 -8.40 9.99 19.99
C LYS A 161 -9.78 9.44 20.34
N TYR A 162 -10.68 10.29 20.84
CA TYR A 162 -12.03 9.85 21.23
C TYR A 162 -12.91 9.63 20.00
N LEU A 163 -12.77 10.46 18.97
CA LEU A 163 -13.50 10.29 17.72
C LEU A 163 -13.18 8.92 17.08
N VAL A 164 -11.89 8.58 16.98
CA VAL A 164 -11.45 7.30 16.42
C VAL A 164 -11.85 6.11 17.30
N MET A 165 -11.81 6.26 18.65
CA MET A 165 -12.32 5.23 19.56
C MET A 165 -13.83 4.98 19.38
N ILE A 166 -14.61 6.03 19.16
CA ILE A 166 -16.07 5.92 18.88
C ILE A 166 -16.28 5.18 17.57
N PHE A 167 -15.56 5.55 16.49
CA PHE A 167 -15.68 4.85 15.20
C PHE A 167 -15.23 3.40 15.28
N ALA A 168 -14.16 3.11 16.02
CA ALA A 168 -13.72 1.75 16.27
C ALA A 168 -14.79 0.94 17.03
N GLY A 169 -15.39 1.51 18.06
CA GLY A 169 -16.47 0.88 18.82
C GLY A 169 -17.69 0.58 17.97
N ILE A 170 -18.13 1.56 17.17
CA ILE A 170 -19.26 1.39 16.23
C ILE A 170 -18.93 0.28 15.22
N THR A 171 -17.72 0.29 14.65
CA THR A 171 -17.27 -0.72 13.69
C THR A 171 -17.29 -2.13 14.29
N VAL A 172 -16.78 -2.30 15.50
CA VAL A 172 -16.80 -3.60 16.21
C VAL A 172 -18.22 -4.07 16.47
N ILE A 173 -19.10 -3.19 16.98
CA ILE A 173 -20.50 -3.51 17.23
C ILE A 173 -21.19 -3.92 15.92
N SER A 174 -20.96 -3.21 14.83
CA SER A 174 -21.53 -3.50 13.51
C SER A 174 -21.03 -4.83 12.92
N CYS A 175 -19.82 -5.28 13.26
CA CYS A 175 -19.34 -6.61 12.89
C CYS A 175 -20.04 -7.73 13.69
N ILE A 176 -20.39 -7.47 14.96
CA ILE A 176 -21.02 -8.46 15.86
C ILE A 176 -22.53 -8.53 15.61
N MET A 177 -23.16 -7.39 15.31
CA MET A 177 -24.60 -7.28 15.02
C MET A 177 -24.78 -7.00 13.51
N PRO A 178 -24.71 -8.02 12.65
CA PRO A 178 -24.76 -7.81 11.22
C PRO A 178 -26.10 -7.25 10.79
N THR A 179 -26.06 -6.04 10.28
CA THR A 179 -27.18 -5.38 9.56
C THR A 179 -26.92 -5.46 8.05
N SER A 180 -27.90 -5.07 7.24
CA SER A 180 -27.68 -4.90 5.80
C SER A 180 -26.49 -3.97 5.56
N GLY A 181 -25.40 -4.46 4.97
CA GLY A 181 -24.14 -3.69 4.74
C GLY A 181 -22.97 -4.06 5.66
N SER A 182 -23.08 -5.12 6.47
CA SER A 182 -22.02 -5.58 7.39
C SER A 182 -20.66 -5.86 6.73
N THR A 183 -20.64 -6.14 5.44
CA THR A 183 -19.41 -6.38 4.65
C THR A 183 -18.41 -5.25 4.78
N ALA A 184 -18.83 -4.01 4.65
CA ALA A 184 -17.94 -2.84 4.75
C ALA A 184 -17.31 -2.71 6.14
N HIS A 185 -18.00 -3.14 7.21
CA HIS A 185 -17.49 -3.02 8.58
C HIS A 185 -16.27 -3.90 8.85
N PHE A 186 -16.18 -5.09 8.21
CA PHE A 186 -14.98 -5.92 8.30
C PHE A 186 -13.77 -5.27 7.59
N ALA A 187 -13.99 -4.61 6.46
CA ALA A 187 -12.92 -3.84 5.81
C ALA A 187 -12.47 -2.66 6.68
N HIS A 188 -13.41 -1.94 7.31
CA HIS A 188 -13.10 -0.85 8.24
C HIS A 188 -12.30 -1.36 9.46
N LEU A 189 -12.73 -2.48 10.06
CA LEU A 189 -12.03 -3.09 11.18
C LEU A 189 -10.61 -3.53 10.79
N GLY A 190 -10.45 -4.13 9.61
CA GLY A 190 -9.14 -4.45 9.04
C GLY A 190 -8.24 -3.21 8.92
N GLY A 191 -8.79 -2.11 8.42
CA GLY A 191 -8.10 -0.82 8.32
C GLY A 191 -7.66 -0.26 9.67
N LEU A 192 -8.55 -0.27 10.68
CA LEU A 192 -8.24 0.16 12.06
C LEU A 192 -7.08 -0.65 12.65
N VAL A 193 -7.17 -1.98 12.57
CA VAL A 193 -6.14 -2.89 13.09
C VAL A 193 -4.82 -2.65 12.40
N TYR A 194 -4.83 -2.59 11.06
CA TYR A 194 -3.61 -2.37 10.28
C TYR A 194 -2.97 -1.01 10.58
N GLY A 195 -3.75 0.06 10.62
CA GLY A 195 -3.26 1.41 10.92
C GLY A 195 -2.57 1.48 12.27
N PHE A 196 -3.16 0.88 13.30
CA PHE A 196 -2.56 0.79 14.63
C PHE A 196 -1.23 0.02 14.60
N LEU A 197 -1.21 -1.15 13.99
CA LEU A 197 0.00 -1.98 13.90
C LEU A 197 1.09 -1.29 13.09
N PHE A 198 0.75 -0.67 11.95
CA PHE A 198 1.70 0.03 11.10
C PHE A 198 2.40 1.16 11.88
N ILE A 199 1.65 2.07 12.50
CA ILE A 199 2.25 3.19 13.26
C ILE A 199 3.07 2.69 14.46
N ARG A 200 2.64 1.60 15.10
CA ARG A 200 3.32 1.05 16.29
C ARG A 200 4.64 0.36 15.95
N TYR A 201 4.72 -0.30 14.78
CA TYR A 201 5.85 -1.17 14.45
C TYR A 201 6.72 -0.64 13.29
N GLU A 202 6.22 0.26 12.43
CA GLU A 202 7.00 0.82 11.32
C GLU A 202 8.34 1.42 11.77
N PRO A 203 8.43 2.22 12.85
CA PRO A 203 9.70 2.78 13.30
C PRO A 203 10.75 1.71 13.63
N LYS A 204 10.33 0.59 14.21
CA LYS A 204 11.22 -0.54 14.52
C LYS A 204 11.67 -1.26 13.25
N PHE A 205 10.75 -1.45 12.30
CA PHE A 205 11.05 -2.09 11.02
C PHE A 205 11.97 -1.25 10.16
N SER A 206 11.73 0.06 10.05
CA SER A 206 12.61 0.96 9.29
C SER A 206 14.01 1.08 9.91
N SER A 207 14.12 1.12 11.24
CA SER A 207 15.43 1.11 11.92
C SER A 207 16.18 -0.22 11.71
N PHE A 208 15.48 -1.34 11.73
CA PHE A 208 16.05 -2.64 11.41
C PHE A 208 16.58 -2.70 9.97
N LEU A 209 15.79 -2.25 8.98
CA LEU A 209 16.21 -2.21 7.58
C LEU A 209 17.43 -1.31 7.39
N LEU A 210 17.45 -0.13 8.00
CA LEU A 210 18.60 0.78 7.95
C LEU A 210 19.85 0.15 8.56
N SER A 211 19.71 -0.52 9.71
CA SER A 211 20.84 -1.21 10.35
C SER A 211 21.38 -2.34 9.47
N TRP A 212 20.50 -3.09 8.82
CA TRP A 212 20.87 -4.15 7.90
C TRP A 212 21.58 -3.61 6.65
N GLN A 213 21.05 -2.54 6.04
CA GLN A 213 21.68 -1.86 4.89
C GLN A 213 23.08 -1.32 5.26
N ASN A 214 23.20 -0.66 6.42
CA ASN A 214 24.47 -0.15 6.91
C ASN A 214 25.50 -1.28 7.14
N GLN A 215 25.03 -2.44 7.65
CA GLN A 215 25.92 -3.61 7.81
C GLN A 215 26.39 -4.17 6.46
N GLN A 216 25.53 -4.23 5.46
CA GLN A 216 25.91 -4.67 4.12
C GLN A 216 26.92 -3.69 3.49
N GLN A 217 26.65 -2.40 3.60
CA GLN A 217 27.57 -1.38 3.08
C GLN A 217 28.95 -1.43 3.76
N LYS A 218 28.99 -1.61 5.09
CA LYS A 218 30.25 -1.80 5.82
C LYS A 218 31.01 -3.03 5.34
N LYS A 219 30.33 -4.16 5.09
CA LYS A 219 30.97 -5.38 4.56
C LYS A 219 31.53 -5.18 3.14
N GLU A 220 30.85 -4.39 2.32
CA GLU A 220 31.33 -4.06 0.97
C GLU A 220 32.55 -3.14 1.03
N CYS A 221 32.52 -2.08 1.84
CA CYS A 221 33.66 -1.21 2.07
C CYS A 221 34.89 -1.99 2.57
N GLN A 222 34.69 -2.86 3.58
CA GLN A 222 35.77 -3.67 4.11
C GLN A 222 36.40 -4.57 3.04
N LYS A 223 35.58 -5.23 2.21
CA LYS A 223 36.09 -6.03 1.08
C LYS A 223 36.86 -5.20 0.07
N GLU A 224 36.45 -3.97 -0.17
CA GLU A 224 37.20 -3.08 -1.09
C GLU A 224 38.52 -2.63 -0.48
N GLU A 225 38.56 -2.34 0.82
CA GLU A 225 39.79 -2.03 1.55
C GLU A 225 40.75 -3.24 1.55
N ASP A 226 40.28 -4.44 1.87
CA ASP A 226 41.08 -5.67 1.85
C ASP A 226 41.65 -5.93 0.44
N ILE A 227 40.87 -5.73 -0.61
CA ILE A 227 41.33 -5.86 -2.00
C ILE A 227 42.40 -4.82 -2.30
N LYS A 228 42.24 -3.58 -1.86
CA LYS A 228 43.20 -2.49 -2.07
C LYS A 228 44.51 -2.79 -1.37
N GLU A 229 44.48 -3.18 -0.10
CA GLU A 229 45.67 -3.57 0.65
C GLU A 229 46.45 -4.72 -0.02
N GLN A 230 45.70 -5.75 -0.49
CA GLN A 230 46.32 -6.87 -1.22
C GLN A 230 46.94 -6.42 -2.55
N VAL A 231 46.29 -5.51 -3.28
CA VAL A 231 46.83 -4.94 -4.53
C VAL A 231 48.09 -4.14 -4.24
N ASP A 232 48.09 -3.28 -3.23
CA ASP A 232 49.22 -2.45 -2.86
C ASP A 232 50.44 -3.31 -2.45
N ALA A 233 50.22 -4.34 -1.61
CA ALA A 233 51.27 -5.30 -1.22
C ALA A 233 51.86 -6.05 -2.43
N LEU A 234 51.02 -6.42 -3.41
CA LEU A 234 51.51 -7.09 -4.62
C LEU A 234 52.22 -6.14 -5.57
N LEU A 235 51.82 -4.88 -5.63
CA LEU A 235 52.55 -3.84 -6.39
C LEU A 235 53.94 -3.57 -5.79
N ASP A 236 54.07 -3.52 -4.46
CA ASP A 236 55.35 -3.39 -3.77
C ASP A 236 56.27 -4.58 -4.07
N LYS A 237 55.71 -5.80 -4.09
CA LYS A 237 56.44 -7.01 -4.46
C LYS A 237 56.94 -6.96 -5.92
N VAL A 238 56.15 -6.39 -6.82
CA VAL A 238 56.54 -6.15 -8.23
C VAL A 238 57.65 -5.11 -8.32
N ASN A 239 57.56 -4.02 -7.55
CA ASN A 239 58.57 -2.95 -7.54
C ASN A 239 59.95 -3.46 -7.06
N GLN A 240 59.95 -4.39 -6.10
CA GLN A 240 61.19 -4.96 -5.55
C GLN A 240 61.82 -6.09 -6.40
N GLY A 241 60.96 -6.98 -6.95
CA GLY A 241 61.45 -8.20 -7.62
C GLY A 241 60.99 -8.38 -9.07
N GLY A 242 60.29 -7.36 -9.63
CA GLY A 242 59.72 -7.40 -10.98
C GLY A 242 58.51 -8.33 -11.09
N MET A 243 57.88 -8.35 -12.27
CA MET A 243 56.71 -9.20 -12.56
C MET A 243 56.96 -10.71 -12.39
N LYS A 244 58.22 -11.14 -12.42
CA LYS A 244 58.58 -12.55 -12.24
C LYS A 244 58.50 -13.01 -10.79
N SER A 245 58.50 -12.09 -9.81
CA SER A 245 58.35 -12.39 -8.38
C SER A 245 56.92 -12.82 -7.99
N LEU A 246 55.92 -12.57 -8.84
CA LEU A 246 54.57 -12.94 -8.60
C LEU A 246 54.26 -14.38 -8.99
N THR A 247 53.57 -15.09 -8.11
CA THR A 247 52.97 -16.39 -8.41
C THR A 247 51.86 -16.26 -9.45
N ARG A 248 51.44 -17.36 -10.08
CA ARG A 248 50.37 -17.39 -11.05
C ARG A 248 49.02 -16.92 -10.43
N ARG A 249 48.77 -17.24 -9.14
CA ARG A 249 47.56 -16.81 -8.40
C ARG A 249 47.57 -15.30 -8.15
N GLU A 250 48.66 -14.73 -7.69
CA GLU A 250 48.85 -13.30 -7.44
C GLU A 250 48.67 -12.47 -8.74
N ARG A 251 49.20 -12.95 -9.83
CA ARG A 251 49.09 -12.31 -11.15
C ARG A 251 47.64 -12.30 -11.67
N ASN A 252 46.90 -13.41 -11.46
CA ASN A 252 45.51 -13.47 -11.79
C ASN A 252 44.66 -12.57 -10.91
N PHE A 253 44.98 -12.45 -9.62
CA PHE A 253 44.29 -11.54 -8.69
C PHE A 253 44.49 -10.07 -9.15
N LEU A 254 45.69 -9.61 -9.43
CA LEU A 254 45.96 -8.26 -9.96
C LEU A 254 45.16 -7.98 -11.25
N ARG A 255 45.09 -8.94 -12.17
CA ARG A 255 44.30 -8.79 -13.40
C ARG A 255 42.80 -8.64 -13.10
N SER A 256 42.27 -9.40 -12.16
CA SER A 256 40.86 -9.32 -11.78
C SER A 256 40.55 -8.00 -11.06
N ALA A 257 41.40 -7.55 -10.17
CA ALA A 257 41.30 -6.26 -9.49
C ALA A 257 41.33 -5.09 -10.49
N SER A 258 42.26 -5.09 -11.43
CA SER A 258 42.35 -4.08 -12.49
C SER A 258 41.07 -4.00 -13.36
N LYS A 259 40.50 -5.14 -13.73
CA LYS A 259 39.21 -5.15 -14.45
C LYS A 259 38.09 -4.55 -13.62
N ARG A 260 38.04 -4.78 -12.32
CA ARG A 260 37.03 -4.26 -11.39
C ARG A 260 37.11 -2.74 -11.27
N TYR A 261 38.32 -2.20 -11.06
CA TYR A 261 38.57 -0.76 -11.03
C TYR A 261 38.25 -0.04 -12.34
N ARG A 262 38.45 -0.69 -13.48
CA ARG A 262 38.10 -0.13 -14.79
C ARG A 262 36.60 -0.03 -14.99
N LYS A 263 35.85 -1.02 -14.47
CA LYS A 263 34.36 -1.06 -14.58
C LYS A 263 33.68 -0.08 -13.64
N SER A 264 34.30 0.33 -12.53
CA SER A 264 33.77 1.32 -11.59
C SER A 264 34.00 2.77 -12.04
N ARG A 265 34.80 3.00 -13.09
CA ARG A 265 35.10 4.32 -13.67
C ARG A 265 34.36 4.61 -14.99
N SER A 266 33.70 3.65 -15.58
CA SER A 266 32.83 3.78 -16.76
C SER A 266 31.37 3.84 -16.34
#